data_8255be465742b4e3c2b8acba88e6b131
#
_entry.id   8255be465742b4e3c2b8acba88e6b131
#
_cell.length_a   1.000
_cell.length_b   1.000
_cell.length_c   1.000
_cell.angle_alpha   90.00
_cell.angle_beta   90.00
_cell.angle_gamma   90.00
#
_symmetry.space_group_name_H-M   'P 1'
#
loop_
_entity.id
_entity.type
_entity.pdbx_description
1 polymer ?
#
loop_
_entity_poly.entity_id
_entity_poly.type
_entity_poly.pdbx_seq_one_letter_code
_entity_poly.pdbx_strand_id
1 'polypeptide(L)'
;MKFPGQRKSKHYFPVHARDPLVSQAQEAKKMSRTHIIGIDQTLVDIEAKVDDAFIEKYGLSKGHSLVIDNDKAEMLYNELKDNNMISNEFAGGTIGNTLHNYSVLADDKSTLLGVMSEDIHIGSYSYRYLCNTSSRMDLNYLQPVPGAIGRCFALISEDGERTFAISEGDMNQLRAESIPEKIFKNASALVLTAYLVRCKEGDPMPEATMKAIEYAKKYDVPVVLTMGTKFVVQDDPQYWRDFLNDHITVVAMNEEEGEALTGATDPLEAANKALEWVDLVLCTAGPVGLYMAGYTEDSAKRETSLPLLPGTIAEFNQFEFSRPAVKDSCENPIKVFSHISPYMGGPEKIKNTNGAGDGALSALLHDMAANHYHRNNVPNSSKHQHSFLTYSSFSQVCKYSNRVSFEVLAQHSPRLSRGLPEREDSLEEAYWER
;
A
#
# COMPACT_ATOMS: atom_id res chain seq x y z
N MET A 1 24.13 -6.53 -29.11
CA MET A 1 23.87 -5.17 -28.61
C MET A 1 22.84 -5.28 -27.49
N LYS A 2 23.19 -5.06 -26.22
CA LYS A 2 22.22 -5.03 -25.10
C LYS A 2 21.60 -3.64 -25.10
N PHE A 3 20.29 -3.55 -25.34
CA PHE A 3 19.59 -2.28 -25.22
C PHE A 3 19.66 -1.79 -23.78
N PRO A 4 20.10 -0.53 -23.54
CA PRO A 4 20.00 0.08 -22.23
C PRO A 4 18.52 0.26 -21.93
N GLY A 5 17.99 -0.46 -20.95
CA GLY A 5 16.59 -0.33 -20.51
C GLY A 5 15.86 -1.64 -20.20
N GLN A 6 16.28 -2.77 -20.74
CA GLN A 6 15.79 -4.07 -20.28
C GLN A 6 16.65 -4.59 -19.11
N ARG A 7 16.45 -4.03 -17.92
CA ARG A 7 16.92 -4.69 -16.72
C ARG A 7 15.96 -5.84 -16.44
N LYS A 8 16.51 -7.05 -16.32
CA LYS A 8 15.75 -8.17 -15.78
C LYS A 8 15.33 -7.78 -14.37
N SER A 9 14.04 -7.48 -14.17
CA SER A 9 13.52 -7.42 -12.82
C SER A 9 13.67 -8.82 -12.21
N LYS A 10 14.41 -8.96 -11.12
CA LYS A 10 14.29 -10.16 -10.30
C LYS A 10 12.88 -10.14 -9.72
N HIS A 11 12.00 -10.97 -10.25
CA HIS A 11 10.75 -11.25 -9.59
C HIS A 11 11.09 -12.14 -8.39
N TYR A 12 10.79 -11.66 -7.19
CA TYR A 12 10.94 -12.47 -5.97
C TYR A 12 10.05 -13.70 -6.00
N PHE A 13 9.05 -13.69 -6.87
CA PHE A 13 8.05 -14.74 -6.98
C PHE A 13 7.86 -15.11 -8.44
N PRO A 14 7.79 -16.41 -8.77
CA PRO A 14 7.41 -16.85 -10.11
C PRO A 14 5.91 -16.61 -10.31
N VAL A 15 5.54 -15.39 -10.66
CA VAL A 15 4.14 -14.97 -10.78
C VAL A 15 3.55 -15.25 -12.15
N HIS A 16 4.34 -15.69 -13.12
CA HIS A 16 3.86 -15.80 -14.51
C HIS A 16 4.13 -17.16 -15.12
N ALA A 17 3.62 -17.33 -16.34
CA ALA A 17 3.72 -18.47 -17.25
C ALA A 17 5.12 -19.11 -17.45
N ARG A 18 6.10 -18.68 -16.69
CA ARG A 18 7.45 -19.26 -16.61
C ARG A 18 7.64 -20.17 -15.39
N ASP A 19 6.63 -20.35 -14.56
CA ASP A 19 6.68 -21.38 -13.52
C ASP A 19 6.77 -22.75 -14.21
N PRO A 20 7.87 -23.52 -14.03
CA PRO A 20 8.03 -24.81 -14.69
C PRO A 20 6.90 -25.81 -14.38
N LEU A 21 6.22 -25.64 -13.23
CA LEU A 21 5.06 -26.46 -12.85
C LEU A 21 3.80 -26.14 -13.67
N VAL A 22 3.73 -24.93 -14.20
CA VAL A 22 2.60 -24.47 -15.01
C VAL A 22 2.82 -24.75 -16.49
N SER A 23 4.07 -24.69 -16.97
CA SER A 23 4.41 -24.83 -18.39
C SER A 23 4.21 -26.23 -18.96
N GLN A 24 4.18 -27.28 -18.13
CA GLN A 24 4.01 -28.65 -18.58
C GLN A 24 2.55 -29.11 -18.65
N ALA A 25 1.61 -28.43 -18.02
CA ALA A 25 0.23 -28.88 -17.92
C ALA A 25 -0.75 -28.16 -18.85
N GLN A 26 -0.36 -27.09 -19.52
CA GLN A 26 -1.32 -26.24 -20.22
C GLN A 26 -0.78 -25.59 -21.48
N GLU A 27 -0.57 -26.35 -22.52
CA GLU A 27 -0.72 -25.81 -23.88
C GLU A 27 -2.19 -25.35 -24.03
N ALA A 28 -2.38 -24.03 -24.14
CA ALA A 28 -3.59 -23.37 -24.62
C ALA A 28 -4.74 -23.07 -23.65
N LYS A 29 -4.67 -23.26 -22.37
CA LYS A 29 -5.69 -22.64 -21.50
C LYS A 29 -5.26 -21.20 -21.17
N LYS A 30 -6.07 -20.23 -21.61
CA LYS A 30 -5.88 -18.80 -21.28
C LYS A 30 -5.83 -18.67 -19.76
N MET A 31 -4.63 -18.50 -19.19
CA MET A 31 -4.44 -18.43 -17.75
C MET A 31 -5.26 -17.25 -17.21
N SER A 32 -6.05 -17.50 -16.18
CA SER A 32 -6.79 -16.46 -15.51
C SER A 32 -5.81 -15.49 -14.87
N ARG A 33 -5.78 -14.25 -15.36
CA ARG A 33 -4.99 -13.19 -14.72
C ARG A 33 -5.72 -12.69 -13.50
N THR A 34 -5.00 -12.55 -12.41
CA THR A 34 -5.50 -11.90 -11.20
C THR A 34 -5.29 -10.39 -11.28
N HIS A 35 -5.93 -9.66 -10.40
CA HIS A 35 -5.74 -8.22 -10.25
C HIS A 35 -6.03 -7.79 -8.82
N ILE A 36 -5.52 -6.62 -8.45
CA ILE A 36 -5.84 -5.95 -7.20
C ILE A 36 -6.83 -4.84 -7.48
N ILE A 37 -7.81 -4.67 -6.59
CA ILE A 37 -8.75 -3.55 -6.62
C ILE A 37 -8.41 -2.61 -5.47
N GLY A 38 -8.46 -1.31 -5.71
CA GLY A 38 -8.36 -0.31 -4.65
C GLY A 38 -9.37 0.80 -4.82
N ILE A 39 -9.79 1.37 -3.71
CA ILE A 39 -10.56 2.62 -3.69
C ILE A 39 -9.66 3.71 -3.12
N ASP A 40 -9.63 4.86 -3.77
CA ASP A 40 -8.86 6.00 -3.31
C ASP A 40 -9.56 7.33 -3.52
N GLN A 41 -9.17 8.28 -2.69
CA GLN A 41 -9.39 9.70 -2.90
C GLN A 41 -8.37 10.18 -3.94
N THR A 42 -8.81 10.36 -5.19
CA THR A 42 -7.92 10.82 -6.26
C THR A 42 -7.50 12.26 -6.02
N LEU A 43 -6.20 12.48 -5.88
CA LEU A 43 -5.63 13.80 -5.59
C LEU A 43 -4.25 13.97 -6.21
N VAL A 44 -3.78 15.21 -6.24
CA VAL A 44 -2.42 15.58 -6.63
C VAL A 44 -1.69 16.13 -5.40
N ASP A 45 -0.50 15.59 -5.14
CA ASP A 45 0.42 16.12 -4.15
C ASP A 45 1.28 17.23 -4.77
N ILE A 46 1.31 18.38 -4.12
CA ILE A 46 2.06 19.57 -4.52
C ILE A 46 3.04 19.91 -3.42
N GLU A 47 4.32 19.69 -3.66
CA GLU A 47 5.38 20.04 -2.71
C GLU A 47 5.93 21.43 -3.01
N ALA A 48 6.00 22.28 -2.02
CA ALA A 48 6.54 23.62 -2.14
C ALA A 48 7.43 23.98 -0.97
N LYS A 49 8.50 24.73 -1.25
CA LYS A 49 9.37 25.31 -0.22
C LYS A 49 8.91 26.72 0.11
N VAL A 50 8.63 26.96 1.37
CA VAL A 50 8.06 28.22 1.86
C VAL A 50 8.75 28.64 3.17
N ASP A 51 8.62 29.90 3.52
CA ASP A 51 8.98 30.39 4.85
C ASP A 51 7.77 30.32 5.83
N ASP A 52 8.04 30.52 7.11
CA ASP A 52 7.02 30.51 8.14
C ASP A 52 5.96 31.62 7.95
N ALA A 53 6.35 32.76 7.41
CA ALA A 53 5.46 33.90 7.15
C ALA A 53 4.41 33.54 6.06
N PHE A 54 4.80 32.73 5.06
CA PHE A 54 3.88 32.20 4.06
C PHE A 54 2.83 31.27 4.69
N ILE A 55 3.25 30.37 5.60
CA ILE A 55 2.34 29.48 6.32
C ILE A 55 1.32 30.28 7.13
N GLU A 56 1.79 31.28 7.89
CA GLU A 56 0.92 32.18 8.69
C GLU A 56 -0.05 32.97 7.81
N LYS A 57 0.43 33.51 6.68
CA LYS A 57 -0.38 34.29 5.72
C LYS A 57 -1.64 33.49 5.28
N TYR A 58 -1.49 32.19 5.10
CA TYR A 58 -2.61 31.33 4.74
C TYR A 58 -3.38 30.77 5.96
N GLY A 59 -3.09 31.25 7.17
CA GLY A 59 -3.77 30.83 8.39
C GLY A 59 -3.59 29.34 8.68
N LEU A 60 -2.44 28.79 8.29
CA LEU A 60 -2.07 27.41 8.56
C LEU A 60 -1.23 27.35 9.83
N SER A 61 -1.32 26.23 10.55
CA SER A 61 -0.47 25.96 11.72
C SER A 61 0.68 25.06 11.29
N LYS A 62 1.92 25.53 11.50
CA LYS A 62 3.14 24.77 11.15
C LYS A 62 3.11 23.36 11.74
N GLY A 63 3.47 22.37 10.95
CA GLY A 63 3.48 20.96 11.35
C GLY A 63 2.10 20.28 11.41
N HIS A 64 1.02 20.97 11.03
CA HIS A 64 -0.34 20.46 11.10
C HIS A 64 -0.97 20.31 9.70
N SER A 65 -2.10 19.63 9.66
CA SER A 65 -2.92 19.51 8.45
C SER A 65 -4.21 20.30 8.62
N LEU A 66 -4.60 21.02 7.57
CA LEU A 66 -5.85 21.79 7.53
C LEU A 66 -6.57 21.56 6.21
N VAL A 67 -7.87 21.29 6.27
CA VAL A 67 -8.74 21.31 5.09
C VAL A 67 -9.06 22.76 4.74
N ILE A 68 -8.82 23.13 3.47
CA ILE A 68 -9.11 24.45 2.91
C ILE A 68 -10.14 24.34 1.77
N ASP A 69 -10.88 25.44 1.53
CA ASP A 69 -11.80 25.51 0.41
C ASP A 69 -11.07 25.60 -0.95
N ASN A 70 -11.81 25.37 -2.02
CA ASN A 70 -11.25 25.38 -3.38
C ASN A 70 -10.70 26.74 -3.80
N ASP A 71 -11.34 27.84 -3.41
CA ASP A 71 -10.91 29.19 -3.79
C ASP A 71 -9.57 29.52 -3.13
N LYS A 72 -9.44 29.20 -1.85
CA LYS A 72 -8.18 29.35 -1.10
C LYS A 72 -7.07 28.45 -1.69
N ALA A 73 -7.41 27.25 -2.11
CA ALA A 73 -6.46 26.33 -2.74
C ALA A 73 -5.97 26.86 -4.10
N GLU A 74 -6.85 27.48 -4.90
CA GLU A 74 -6.46 28.12 -6.17
C GLU A 74 -5.54 29.33 -5.91
N MET A 75 -5.88 30.17 -4.93
CA MET A 75 -5.03 31.32 -4.54
C MET A 75 -3.65 30.83 -4.10
N LEU A 76 -3.60 29.81 -3.23
CA LEU A 76 -2.37 29.21 -2.74
C LEU A 76 -1.52 28.65 -3.90
N TYR A 77 -2.13 27.87 -4.79
CA TYR A 77 -1.43 27.29 -5.93
C TYR A 77 -0.84 28.35 -6.87
N ASN A 78 -1.64 29.36 -7.22
CA ASN A 78 -1.20 30.42 -8.13
C ASN A 78 -0.03 31.19 -7.52
N GLU A 79 -0.09 31.54 -6.23
CA GLU A 79 1.01 32.24 -5.58
C GLU A 79 2.29 31.39 -5.49
N LEU A 80 2.16 30.11 -5.16
CA LEU A 80 3.31 29.19 -5.14
C LEU A 80 3.96 29.06 -6.53
N LYS A 81 3.13 29.01 -7.57
CA LYS A 81 3.57 28.90 -8.97
C LYS A 81 4.23 30.19 -9.45
N ASP A 82 3.62 31.33 -9.23
CA ASP A 82 4.11 32.63 -9.68
C ASP A 82 5.45 32.99 -9.04
N ASN A 83 5.65 32.56 -7.81
CA ASN A 83 6.91 32.73 -7.06
C ASN A 83 7.93 31.61 -7.26
N ASN A 84 7.66 30.62 -8.13
CA ASN A 84 8.51 29.45 -8.38
C ASN A 84 8.86 28.65 -7.12
N MET A 85 7.93 28.55 -6.17
CA MET A 85 8.11 27.84 -4.90
C MET A 85 7.81 26.33 -5.01
N ILE A 86 7.08 25.91 -6.06
CA ILE A 86 6.72 24.50 -6.27
C ILE A 86 7.97 23.70 -6.63
N SER A 87 8.28 22.72 -5.81
CA SER A 87 9.41 21.81 -6.01
C SER A 87 9.01 20.62 -6.86
N ASN A 88 7.85 20.02 -6.57
CA ASN A 88 7.36 18.80 -7.20
C ASN A 88 5.83 18.79 -7.23
N GLU A 89 5.30 18.08 -8.20
CA GLU A 89 3.87 17.78 -8.32
C GLU A 89 3.71 16.34 -8.77
N PHE A 90 3.00 15.54 -7.98
CA PHE A 90 2.83 14.11 -8.23
C PHE A 90 1.35 13.73 -8.23
N ALA A 91 1.00 12.64 -8.90
CA ALA A 91 -0.22 11.94 -8.57
C ALA A 91 -0.07 11.39 -7.14
N GLY A 92 -0.98 11.77 -6.27
CA GLY A 92 -1.01 11.39 -4.86
C GLY A 92 -2.07 10.30 -4.59
N GLY A 93 -2.44 10.21 -3.32
CA GLY A 93 -3.35 9.20 -2.80
C GLY A 93 -2.64 7.91 -2.40
N THR A 94 -2.89 7.47 -1.17
CA THR A 94 -2.24 6.31 -0.58
C THR A 94 -2.48 5.03 -1.38
N ILE A 95 -3.74 4.79 -1.78
CA ILE A 95 -4.09 3.61 -2.56
C ILE A 95 -3.62 3.75 -4.01
N GLY A 96 -3.72 4.96 -4.60
CA GLY A 96 -3.17 5.24 -5.94
C GLY A 96 -1.67 4.94 -6.03
N ASN A 97 -0.90 5.34 -5.01
CA ASN A 97 0.52 5.03 -4.91
C ASN A 97 0.77 3.51 -4.77
N THR A 98 0.03 2.86 -3.88
CA THR A 98 0.13 1.42 -3.64
C THR A 98 -0.17 0.62 -4.91
N LEU A 99 -1.26 0.93 -5.62
CA LEU A 99 -1.65 0.24 -6.85
C LEU A 99 -0.69 0.52 -8.01
N HIS A 100 -0.18 1.74 -8.11
CA HIS A 100 0.85 2.07 -9.09
C HIS A 100 2.11 1.24 -8.84
N ASN A 101 2.60 1.22 -7.59
CA ASN A 101 3.79 0.46 -7.21
C ASN A 101 3.58 -1.04 -7.44
N TYR A 102 2.43 -1.58 -7.06
CA TYR A 102 2.05 -2.97 -7.37
C TYR A 102 2.13 -3.24 -8.88
N SER A 103 1.52 -2.40 -9.70
CA SER A 103 1.50 -2.58 -11.17
C SER A 103 2.89 -2.47 -11.82
N VAL A 104 3.81 -1.75 -11.17
CA VAL A 104 5.22 -1.67 -11.61
C VAL A 104 6.01 -2.92 -11.21
N LEU A 105 5.75 -3.45 -10.00
CA LEU A 105 6.43 -4.63 -9.45
C LEU A 105 5.93 -5.93 -10.07
N ALA A 106 4.63 -6.09 -10.15
CA ALA A 106 3.97 -7.37 -10.42
C ALA A 106 3.80 -7.70 -11.90
N ASP A 107 4.02 -6.78 -12.81
CA ASP A 107 3.69 -6.97 -14.24
C ASP A 107 2.21 -7.31 -14.49
N ASP A 108 1.38 -7.21 -13.46
CA ASP A 108 -0.07 -7.42 -13.45
C ASP A 108 -0.84 -6.11 -13.49
N LYS A 109 -2.16 -6.21 -13.67
CA LYS A 109 -3.04 -5.06 -13.62
C LYS A 109 -3.56 -4.83 -12.21
N SER A 110 -3.74 -3.56 -11.88
CA SER A 110 -4.57 -3.12 -10.76
C SER A 110 -5.76 -2.33 -11.29
N THR A 111 -6.83 -2.24 -10.51
CA THR A 111 -8.03 -1.47 -10.84
C THR A 111 -8.26 -0.42 -9.77
N LEU A 112 -8.28 0.83 -10.16
CA LEU A 112 -8.59 1.94 -9.26
C LEU A 112 -10.05 2.33 -9.38
N LEU A 113 -10.72 2.39 -8.24
CA LEU A 113 -12.03 3.01 -8.05
C LEU A 113 -11.83 4.34 -7.34
N GLY A 114 -12.56 5.33 -7.76
CA GLY A 114 -12.46 6.70 -7.27
C GLY A 114 -13.17 7.64 -8.23
N VAL A 115 -12.84 8.90 -8.21
CA VAL A 115 -13.43 9.90 -9.10
C VAL A 115 -12.38 10.51 -10.02
N MET A 116 -12.83 11.08 -11.14
CA MET A 116 -12.01 11.88 -12.05
C MET A 116 -12.82 13.05 -12.59
N SER A 117 -12.23 14.23 -12.64
CA SER A 117 -12.89 15.38 -13.24
C SER A 117 -13.26 15.12 -14.69
N GLU A 118 -14.46 15.60 -15.12
CA GLU A 118 -14.85 15.60 -16.52
C GLU A 118 -14.02 16.59 -17.35
N ASP A 119 -13.47 17.62 -16.70
CA ASP A 119 -12.60 18.61 -17.35
C ASP A 119 -11.13 18.17 -17.29
N ILE A 120 -10.70 17.48 -18.35
CA ILE A 120 -9.33 16.99 -18.51
C ILE A 120 -8.67 17.72 -19.68
N HIS A 121 -7.77 18.65 -19.36
CA HIS A 121 -6.95 19.36 -20.35
C HIS A 121 -5.50 19.43 -19.90
N ILE A 122 -4.60 19.74 -20.85
CA ILE A 122 -3.16 19.88 -20.54
C ILE A 122 -2.96 20.95 -19.44
N GLY A 123 -2.33 20.56 -18.35
CA GLY A 123 -2.10 21.41 -17.20
C GLY A 123 -3.13 21.28 -16.07
N SER A 124 -4.28 20.60 -16.30
CA SER A 124 -5.21 20.30 -15.22
C SER A 124 -4.62 19.25 -14.24
N TYR A 125 -5.13 19.22 -12.99
CA TYR A 125 -4.73 18.25 -12.00
C TYR A 125 -5.07 16.81 -12.43
N SER A 126 -6.23 16.61 -13.04
CA SER A 126 -6.64 15.32 -13.59
C SER A 126 -5.69 14.81 -14.69
N TYR A 127 -5.28 15.70 -15.61
CA TYR A 127 -4.29 15.36 -16.63
C TYR A 127 -2.96 14.94 -16.01
N ARG A 128 -2.50 15.68 -14.98
CA ARG A 128 -1.28 15.39 -14.26
C ARG A 128 -1.35 14.05 -13.54
N TYR A 129 -2.48 13.76 -12.85
CA TYR A 129 -2.73 12.48 -12.22
C TYR A 129 -2.60 11.32 -13.22
N LEU A 130 -3.26 11.43 -14.38
CA LEU A 130 -3.23 10.40 -15.42
C LEU A 130 -1.82 10.18 -15.97
N CYS A 131 -1.07 11.26 -16.26
CA CYS A 131 0.30 11.18 -16.79
C CYS A 131 1.30 10.55 -15.81
N ASN A 132 1.04 10.62 -14.50
CA ASN A 132 1.88 10.05 -13.45
C ASN A 132 1.41 8.68 -12.97
N THR A 133 0.48 8.06 -13.67
CA THR A 133 -0.07 6.76 -13.30
C THR A 133 0.40 5.67 -14.28
N SER A 134 0.72 4.50 -13.74
CA SER A 134 1.14 3.34 -14.56
C SER A 134 0.05 2.96 -15.58
N SER A 135 0.43 2.70 -16.82
CA SER A 135 -0.47 2.21 -17.87
C SER A 135 -1.08 0.83 -17.57
N ARG A 136 -0.58 0.13 -16.55
CA ARG A 136 -1.11 -1.14 -16.06
C ARG A 136 -2.19 -0.96 -14.99
N MET A 137 -2.36 0.24 -14.46
CA MET A 137 -3.47 0.56 -13.59
C MET A 137 -4.70 0.88 -14.46
N ASP A 138 -5.75 0.08 -14.28
CA ASP A 138 -7.00 0.25 -15.01
C ASP A 138 -7.81 1.40 -14.37
N LEU A 139 -7.96 2.48 -15.09
CA LEU A 139 -8.68 3.69 -14.69
C LEU A 139 -10.09 3.80 -15.32
N ASN A 140 -10.55 2.77 -16.05
CA ASN A 140 -11.84 2.82 -16.74
C ASN A 140 -13.05 2.85 -15.80
N TYR A 141 -12.84 2.61 -14.52
CA TYR A 141 -13.88 2.60 -13.49
C TYR A 141 -13.86 3.84 -12.60
N LEU A 142 -13.07 4.85 -12.95
CA LEU A 142 -13.15 6.14 -12.29
C LEU A 142 -14.48 6.81 -12.65
N GLN A 143 -15.23 7.20 -11.62
CA GLN A 143 -16.49 7.90 -11.78
C GLN A 143 -16.21 9.34 -12.23
N PRO A 144 -16.83 9.83 -13.35
CA PRO A 144 -16.71 11.22 -13.75
C PRO A 144 -17.42 12.13 -12.75
N VAL A 145 -16.80 13.27 -12.43
CA VAL A 145 -17.35 14.32 -11.57
C VAL A 145 -17.14 15.70 -12.19
N PRO A 146 -18.06 16.66 -11.95
CA PRO A 146 -17.96 17.99 -12.56
C PRO A 146 -16.84 18.85 -11.96
N GLY A 147 -16.49 18.64 -10.69
CA GLY A 147 -15.47 19.40 -9.98
C GLY A 147 -14.07 18.86 -10.17
N ALA A 148 -13.11 19.53 -9.55
CA ALA A 148 -11.70 19.09 -9.54
C ALA A 148 -11.49 17.92 -8.59
N ILE A 149 -10.51 17.06 -8.91
CA ILE A 149 -10.00 16.08 -7.94
C ILE A 149 -9.30 16.78 -6.77
N GLY A 150 -9.00 16.04 -5.70
CA GLY A 150 -8.34 16.57 -4.53
C GLY A 150 -6.94 17.14 -4.79
N ARG A 151 -6.46 17.97 -3.87
CA ARG A 151 -5.11 18.55 -3.87
C ARG A 151 -4.57 18.56 -2.45
N CYS A 152 -3.35 18.10 -2.29
CA CYS A 152 -2.62 18.14 -1.04
C CYS A 152 -1.37 18.99 -1.21
N PHE A 153 -1.32 20.15 -0.58
CA PHE A 153 -0.14 21.02 -0.56
C PHE A 153 0.73 20.65 0.62
N ALA A 154 1.91 20.10 0.37
CA ALA A 154 2.94 19.86 1.36
C ALA A 154 3.90 21.06 1.37
N LEU A 155 3.67 21.98 2.28
CA LEU A 155 4.46 23.19 2.47
C LEU A 155 5.64 22.87 3.39
N ILE A 156 6.85 22.95 2.86
CA ILE A 156 8.10 22.57 3.55
C ILE A 156 8.82 23.84 3.97
N SER A 157 8.87 24.09 5.26
CA SER A 157 9.61 25.23 5.84
C SER A 157 11.12 25.00 5.83
N GLU A 158 11.90 26.06 6.10
CA GLU A 158 13.37 26.03 6.03
C GLU A 158 14.01 25.00 6.97
N ASP A 159 13.39 24.72 8.11
CA ASP A 159 13.81 23.69 9.07
C ASP A 159 13.41 22.26 8.66
N GLY A 160 12.70 22.11 7.51
CA GLY A 160 12.26 20.83 6.96
C GLY A 160 10.92 20.34 7.50
N GLU A 161 10.23 21.13 8.38
CA GLU A 161 8.90 20.79 8.87
C GLU A 161 7.87 20.88 7.76
N ARG A 162 6.89 19.95 7.78
CA ARG A 162 5.84 19.87 6.76
C ARG A 162 4.49 20.30 7.30
N THR A 163 3.87 21.24 6.62
CA THR A 163 2.51 21.70 6.89
C THR A 163 1.62 21.34 5.72
N PHE A 164 0.46 20.77 5.97
CA PHE A 164 -0.42 20.30 4.91
C PHE A 164 -1.67 21.16 4.80
N ALA A 165 -1.95 21.63 3.58
CA ALA A 165 -3.23 22.23 3.23
C ALA A 165 -3.93 21.33 2.22
N ILE A 166 -5.15 20.87 2.53
CA ILE A 166 -5.86 19.85 1.73
C ILE A 166 -7.13 20.48 1.17
N SER A 167 -7.25 20.49 -0.15
CA SER A 167 -8.50 20.83 -0.83
C SER A 167 -9.12 19.53 -1.34
N GLU A 168 -10.29 19.20 -0.82
CA GLU A 168 -10.93 17.93 -1.13
C GLU A 168 -11.48 17.88 -2.55
N GLY A 169 -11.91 19.02 -3.11
CA GLY A 169 -12.61 19.00 -4.39
C GLY A 169 -13.78 18.00 -4.37
N ASP A 170 -13.91 17.23 -5.43
CA ASP A 170 -14.91 16.18 -5.55
C ASP A 170 -14.37 14.77 -5.19
N MET A 171 -13.17 14.65 -4.57
CA MET A 171 -12.53 13.36 -4.36
C MET A 171 -13.35 12.36 -3.52
N ASN A 172 -14.33 12.85 -2.73
CA ASN A 172 -15.21 12.04 -1.89
C ASN A 172 -16.56 11.68 -2.55
N GLN A 173 -16.77 12.02 -3.83
CA GLN A 173 -18.04 11.88 -4.54
C GLN A 173 -18.24 10.52 -5.25
N LEU A 174 -17.44 9.51 -4.92
CA LEU A 174 -17.65 8.15 -5.42
C LEU A 174 -18.94 7.56 -4.84
N ARG A 175 -19.83 7.08 -5.70
CA ARG A 175 -21.14 6.54 -5.34
C ARG A 175 -21.13 5.00 -5.36
N ALA A 176 -21.95 4.39 -4.51
CA ALA A 176 -22.09 2.94 -4.42
C ALA A 176 -22.50 2.27 -5.74
N GLU A 177 -23.35 2.94 -6.54
CA GLU A 177 -23.80 2.45 -7.85
C GLU A 177 -22.66 2.37 -8.89
N SER A 178 -21.59 3.13 -8.67
CA SER A 178 -20.41 3.14 -9.53
C SER A 178 -19.45 1.97 -9.24
N ILE A 179 -19.70 1.17 -8.21
CA ILE A 179 -18.86 0.02 -7.86
C ILE A 179 -19.26 -1.19 -8.71
N PRO A 180 -18.42 -1.64 -9.66
CA PRO A 180 -18.80 -2.72 -10.57
C PRO A 180 -18.54 -4.10 -9.95
N GLU A 181 -19.58 -4.80 -9.56
CA GLU A 181 -19.47 -6.14 -8.93
C GLU A 181 -18.59 -7.12 -9.71
N LYS A 182 -18.63 -7.06 -11.05
CA LYS A 182 -17.94 -8.01 -11.93
C LYS A 182 -16.42 -8.09 -11.71
N ILE A 183 -15.78 -6.99 -11.25
CA ILE A 183 -14.33 -6.96 -11.08
C ILE A 183 -13.88 -7.78 -9.86
N PHE A 184 -14.75 -8.03 -8.88
CA PHE A 184 -14.41 -8.77 -7.67
C PHE A 184 -14.26 -10.28 -7.90
N LYS A 185 -14.86 -10.83 -8.96
CA LYS A 185 -14.88 -12.29 -9.21
C LYS A 185 -13.51 -12.99 -9.27
N ASN A 186 -12.46 -12.26 -9.57
CA ASN A 186 -11.11 -12.82 -9.67
C ASN A 186 -10.06 -11.85 -9.09
N ALA A 187 -10.48 -11.00 -8.18
CA ALA A 187 -9.58 -10.12 -7.47
C ALA A 187 -8.78 -10.87 -6.42
N SER A 188 -7.53 -10.49 -6.24
CA SER A 188 -6.65 -11.08 -5.23
C SER A 188 -6.73 -10.37 -3.89
N ALA A 189 -7.10 -9.10 -3.89
CA ALA A 189 -7.40 -8.28 -2.71
C ALA A 189 -8.20 -7.05 -3.08
N LEU A 190 -8.97 -6.52 -2.12
CA LEU A 190 -9.50 -5.18 -2.10
C LEU A 190 -8.66 -4.34 -1.13
N VAL A 191 -8.12 -3.21 -1.59
CA VAL A 191 -7.26 -2.34 -0.80
C VAL A 191 -7.93 -1.01 -0.52
N LEU A 192 -7.96 -0.62 0.74
CA LEU A 192 -8.67 0.55 1.26
C LEU A 192 -7.76 1.38 2.16
N THR A 193 -8.07 2.65 2.30
CA THR A 193 -7.49 3.50 3.35
C THR A 193 -8.56 3.96 4.33
N ALA A 194 -8.18 4.19 5.58
CA ALA A 194 -9.11 4.65 6.62
C ALA A 194 -9.75 6.01 6.29
N TYR A 195 -9.11 6.82 5.46
CA TYR A 195 -9.69 8.10 5.00
C TYR A 195 -11.04 7.96 4.30
N LEU A 196 -11.32 6.81 3.64
CA LEU A 196 -12.54 6.59 2.85
C LEU A 196 -13.83 6.57 3.69
N VAL A 197 -13.72 6.24 4.96
CA VAL A 197 -14.87 6.17 5.89
C VAL A 197 -14.92 7.34 6.88
N ARG A 198 -13.95 8.26 6.80
CA ARG A 198 -13.87 9.50 7.61
C ARG A 198 -14.16 10.75 6.78
N CYS A 199 -15.08 10.64 5.84
CA CYS A 199 -15.57 11.76 5.02
C CYS A 199 -16.57 12.62 5.79
N LYS A 200 -16.93 13.77 5.22
CA LYS A 200 -17.98 14.63 5.77
C LYS A 200 -19.33 13.92 5.74
N GLU A 201 -20.22 14.30 6.66
CA GLU A 201 -21.60 13.84 6.65
C GLU A 201 -22.27 14.18 5.31
N GLY A 202 -22.84 13.16 4.66
CA GLY A 202 -23.48 13.29 3.36
C GLY A 202 -22.58 12.99 2.15
N ASP A 203 -21.27 12.81 2.33
CA ASP A 203 -20.41 12.31 1.26
C ASP A 203 -20.73 10.84 0.93
N PRO A 204 -20.80 10.44 -0.35
CA PRO A 204 -21.18 9.08 -0.74
C PRO A 204 -20.04 8.06 -0.63
N MET A 205 -18.79 8.49 -0.48
CA MET A 205 -17.60 7.62 -0.44
C MET A 205 -17.67 6.50 0.63
N PRO A 206 -18.13 6.76 1.87
CA PRO A 206 -18.26 5.69 2.87
C PRO A 206 -19.23 4.58 2.42
N GLU A 207 -20.37 4.93 1.84
CA GLU A 207 -21.34 3.96 1.31
C GLU A 207 -20.75 3.14 0.15
N ALA A 208 -20.05 3.79 -0.77
CA ALA A 208 -19.35 3.12 -1.85
C ALA A 208 -18.28 2.15 -1.33
N THR A 209 -17.54 2.53 -0.29
CA THR A 209 -16.55 1.70 0.37
C THR A 209 -17.19 0.46 1.00
N MET A 210 -18.28 0.62 1.73
CA MET A 210 -19.02 -0.49 2.31
C MET A 210 -19.59 -1.43 1.25
N LYS A 211 -20.05 -0.89 0.11
CA LYS A 211 -20.51 -1.71 -1.02
C LYS A 211 -19.40 -2.55 -1.63
N ALA A 212 -18.21 -1.99 -1.75
CA ALA A 212 -17.04 -2.76 -2.21
C ALA A 212 -16.65 -3.88 -1.23
N ILE A 213 -16.71 -3.62 0.08
CA ILE A 213 -16.48 -4.62 1.12
C ILE A 213 -17.53 -5.76 1.03
N GLU A 214 -18.80 -5.42 0.79
CA GLU A 214 -19.86 -6.42 0.58
C GLU A 214 -19.52 -7.33 -0.60
N TYR A 215 -19.08 -6.76 -1.73
CA TYR A 215 -18.67 -7.56 -2.89
C TYR A 215 -17.40 -8.35 -2.63
N ALA A 216 -16.43 -7.82 -1.90
CA ALA A 216 -15.24 -8.56 -1.52
C ALA A 216 -15.59 -9.79 -0.68
N LYS A 217 -16.45 -9.63 0.33
CA LYS A 217 -16.97 -10.75 1.14
C LYS A 217 -17.71 -11.80 0.30
N LYS A 218 -18.56 -11.35 -0.63
CA LYS A 218 -19.32 -12.24 -1.53
C LYS A 218 -18.44 -13.14 -2.39
N TYR A 219 -17.24 -12.67 -2.76
CA TYR A 219 -16.31 -13.40 -3.65
C TYR A 219 -15.06 -13.90 -2.94
N ASP A 220 -15.06 -13.96 -1.61
CA ASP A 220 -13.92 -14.40 -0.78
C ASP A 220 -12.62 -13.65 -1.09
N VAL A 221 -12.73 -12.35 -1.38
CA VAL A 221 -11.59 -11.47 -1.65
C VAL A 221 -11.10 -10.87 -0.33
N PRO A 222 -9.84 -11.07 0.06
CA PRO A 222 -9.28 -10.46 1.26
C PRO A 222 -9.37 -8.92 1.21
N VAL A 223 -9.79 -8.31 2.31
CA VAL A 223 -9.84 -6.86 2.45
C VAL A 223 -8.62 -6.38 3.22
N VAL A 224 -7.88 -5.46 2.62
CA VAL A 224 -6.65 -4.88 3.15
C VAL A 224 -6.88 -3.41 3.45
N LEU A 225 -6.65 -2.99 4.69
CA LEU A 225 -6.79 -1.59 5.11
C LEU A 225 -5.43 -1.00 5.48
N THR A 226 -5.11 0.19 4.97
CA THR A 226 -4.04 1.02 5.54
C THR A 226 -4.64 2.14 6.38
N MET A 227 -4.08 2.36 7.58
CA MET A 227 -4.65 3.30 8.56
C MET A 227 -4.47 4.77 8.18
N GLY A 228 -3.45 5.08 7.38
CA GLY A 228 -3.23 6.40 6.77
C GLY A 228 -2.58 7.43 7.67
N THR A 229 -3.12 7.75 8.83
CA THR A 229 -2.47 8.62 9.83
C THR A 229 -2.97 8.35 11.25
N LYS A 230 -2.13 8.65 12.24
CA LYS A 230 -2.47 8.60 13.67
C LYS A 230 -3.77 9.35 14.00
N PHE A 231 -3.98 10.54 13.40
CA PHE A 231 -5.15 11.39 13.68
C PHE A 231 -6.48 10.73 13.33
N VAL A 232 -6.54 9.95 12.26
CA VAL A 232 -7.75 9.23 11.87
C VAL A 232 -8.13 8.18 12.91
N VAL A 233 -7.12 7.55 13.53
CA VAL A 233 -7.31 6.45 14.48
C VAL A 233 -7.61 6.96 15.90
N GLN A 234 -6.88 7.97 16.35
CA GLN A 234 -6.93 8.43 17.76
C GLN A 234 -8.25 9.07 18.16
N ASP A 235 -9.05 9.57 17.20
CA ASP A 235 -10.35 10.20 17.49
C ASP A 235 -11.36 9.18 18.01
N ASP A 236 -11.35 7.96 17.50
CA ASP A 236 -12.21 6.86 17.93
C ASP A 236 -11.53 5.50 17.71
N PRO A 237 -10.59 5.10 18.56
CA PRO A 237 -9.89 3.81 18.41
C PRO A 237 -10.83 2.61 18.51
N GLN A 238 -11.96 2.72 19.25
CA GLN A 238 -12.90 1.62 19.37
C GLN A 238 -13.65 1.36 18.07
N TYR A 239 -14.09 2.43 17.39
CA TYR A 239 -14.69 2.31 16.06
C TYR A 239 -13.76 1.55 15.10
N TRP A 240 -12.45 1.87 15.11
CA TRP A 240 -11.49 1.19 14.25
C TRP A 240 -11.27 -0.27 14.61
N ARG A 241 -11.25 -0.63 15.89
CA ARG A 241 -11.17 -2.04 16.32
C ARG A 241 -12.37 -2.84 15.84
N ASP A 242 -13.56 -2.30 15.99
CA ASP A 242 -14.81 -2.94 15.53
C ASP A 242 -14.81 -3.05 14.00
N PHE A 243 -14.40 -2.00 13.29
CA PHE A 243 -14.31 -2.00 11.83
C PHE A 243 -13.28 -3.04 11.31
N LEU A 244 -12.12 -3.14 11.96
CA LEU A 244 -11.12 -4.15 11.63
C LEU A 244 -11.67 -5.56 11.83
N ASN A 245 -12.27 -5.83 12.99
CA ASN A 245 -12.82 -7.13 13.33
C ASN A 245 -13.93 -7.57 12.36
N ASP A 246 -14.80 -6.66 11.95
CA ASP A 246 -15.96 -6.97 11.14
C ASP A 246 -15.67 -7.06 9.63
N HIS A 247 -14.62 -6.37 9.17
CA HIS A 247 -14.47 -6.14 7.73
C HIS A 247 -13.08 -6.44 7.16
N ILE A 248 -12.02 -6.49 7.97
CA ILE A 248 -10.64 -6.44 7.48
C ILE A 248 -9.90 -7.75 7.74
N THR A 249 -9.23 -8.24 6.69
CA THR A 249 -8.35 -9.41 6.76
C THR A 249 -6.91 -9.01 7.11
N VAL A 250 -6.44 -7.90 6.53
CA VAL A 250 -5.04 -7.44 6.66
C VAL A 250 -5.04 -5.96 7.00
N VAL A 251 -4.29 -5.57 8.02
CA VAL A 251 -4.04 -4.16 8.34
C VAL A 251 -2.58 -3.78 8.09
N ALA A 252 -2.38 -2.65 7.41
CA ALA A 252 -1.10 -1.99 7.28
C ALA A 252 -1.12 -0.69 8.11
N MET A 253 -0.10 -0.50 8.95
CA MET A 253 0.00 0.65 9.84
C MET A 253 1.47 1.01 10.07
N ASN A 254 1.72 2.23 10.52
CA ASN A 254 3.02 2.60 11.08
C ASN A 254 2.99 2.47 12.62
N GLU A 255 4.11 2.74 13.28
CA GLU A 255 4.25 2.65 14.74
C GLU A 255 3.30 3.60 15.48
N GLU A 256 3.07 4.81 14.96
CA GLU A 256 2.20 5.80 15.59
C GLU A 256 0.72 5.45 15.43
N GLU A 257 0.33 4.92 14.28
CA GLU A 257 -1.03 4.40 14.02
C GLU A 257 -1.30 3.17 14.88
N GLY A 258 -0.32 2.29 15.01
CA GLY A 258 -0.35 1.13 15.89
C GLY A 258 -0.53 1.51 17.35
N GLU A 259 0.20 2.51 17.84
CA GLU A 259 0.03 3.05 19.19
C GLU A 259 -1.38 3.61 19.40
N ALA A 260 -1.86 4.42 18.46
CA ALA A 260 -3.20 5.01 18.56
C ALA A 260 -4.31 3.94 18.58
N LEU A 261 -4.17 2.88 17.77
CA LEU A 261 -5.13 1.79 17.67
C LEU A 261 -5.15 0.90 18.92
N THR A 262 -3.97 0.57 19.45
CA THR A 262 -3.78 -0.49 20.45
C THR A 262 -3.40 0.00 21.84
N GLY A 263 -2.92 1.23 21.95
CA GLY A 263 -2.32 1.79 23.16
C GLY A 263 -0.92 1.24 23.48
N ALA A 264 -0.33 0.43 22.59
CA ALA A 264 1.02 -0.09 22.76
C ALA A 264 2.03 0.76 21.99
N THR A 265 3.07 1.24 22.66
CA THR A 265 4.15 2.03 22.06
C THR A 265 5.19 1.19 21.32
N ASP A 266 5.34 -0.09 21.72
CA ASP A 266 6.19 -1.03 21.01
C ASP A 266 5.48 -1.56 19.75
N PRO A 267 6.09 -1.43 18.55
CA PRO A 267 5.44 -1.83 17.29
C PRO A 267 5.10 -3.32 17.23
N LEU A 268 5.89 -4.18 17.88
CA LEU A 268 5.61 -5.60 17.92
C LEU A 268 4.43 -5.92 18.84
N GLU A 269 4.35 -5.28 20.00
CA GLU A 269 3.20 -5.41 20.89
C GLU A 269 1.93 -4.86 20.24
N ALA A 270 2.02 -3.73 19.54
CA ALA A 270 0.92 -3.18 18.76
C ALA A 270 0.45 -4.17 17.68
N ALA A 271 1.38 -4.76 16.93
CA ALA A 271 1.05 -5.78 15.94
C ALA A 271 0.42 -7.03 16.57
N ASN A 272 0.93 -7.49 17.71
CA ASN A 272 0.36 -8.63 18.44
C ASN A 272 -1.08 -8.37 18.94
N LYS A 273 -1.36 -7.15 19.44
CA LYS A 273 -2.73 -6.77 19.84
C LYS A 273 -3.67 -6.65 18.63
N ALA A 274 -3.20 -6.08 17.52
CA ALA A 274 -4.01 -5.95 16.31
C ALA A 274 -4.46 -7.31 15.73
N LEU A 275 -3.72 -8.39 15.99
CA LEU A 275 -4.14 -9.76 15.64
C LEU A 275 -5.42 -10.25 16.37
N GLU A 276 -5.92 -9.49 17.31
CA GLU A 276 -7.24 -9.79 17.90
C GLU A 276 -8.37 -9.49 16.90
N TRP A 277 -8.15 -8.59 15.95
CA TRP A 277 -9.14 -8.08 15.00
C TRP A 277 -8.88 -8.46 13.54
N VAL A 278 -7.64 -8.85 13.18
CA VAL A 278 -7.26 -9.19 11.79
C VAL A 278 -6.40 -10.45 11.73
N ASP A 279 -6.24 -11.01 10.53
CA ASP A 279 -5.43 -12.22 10.31
C ASP A 279 -3.95 -11.92 10.08
N LEU A 280 -3.64 -10.72 9.54
CA LEU A 280 -2.28 -10.33 9.20
C LEU A 280 -2.07 -8.83 9.42
N VAL A 281 -0.94 -8.49 10.00
CA VAL A 281 -0.50 -7.12 10.27
C VAL A 281 0.83 -6.86 9.58
N LEU A 282 0.92 -5.73 8.88
CA LEU A 282 2.16 -5.14 8.37
C LEU A 282 2.39 -3.83 9.12
N CYS A 283 3.42 -3.74 9.96
CA CYS A 283 3.75 -2.54 10.71
C CYS A 283 5.12 -2.00 10.29
N THR A 284 5.14 -0.78 9.75
CA THR A 284 6.38 -0.07 9.42
C THR A 284 6.80 0.79 10.61
N ALA A 285 8.09 0.77 10.96
CA ALA A 285 8.62 1.49 12.13
C ALA A 285 9.89 2.29 11.77
N GLY A 286 9.85 3.01 10.65
CA GLY A 286 10.90 3.92 10.21
C GLY A 286 12.31 3.34 10.35
N PRO A 287 13.19 3.97 11.19
CA PRO A 287 14.56 3.53 11.36
C PRO A 287 14.70 2.22 12.17
N VAL A 288 13.63 1.73 12.80
CA VAL A 288 13.63 0.46 13.51
C VAL A 288 13.38 -0.73 12.58
N GLY A 289 12.73 -0.49 11.45
CA GLY A 289 12.50 -1.50 10.42
C GLY A 289 11.03 -1.81 10.16
N LEU A 290 10.75 -3.09 9.93
CA LEU A 290 9.43 -3.56 9.56
C LEU A 290 9.08 -4.80 10.36
N TYR A 291 7.86 -4.84 10.87
CA TYR A 291 7.27 -5.95 11.59
C TYR A 291 6.12 -6.54 10.78
N MET A 292 6.02 -7.86 10.80
CA MET A 292 4.88 -8.59 10.29
C MET A 292 4.41 -9.58 11.35
N ALA A 293 3.11 -9.59 11.63
CA ALA A 293 2.49 -10.51 12.57
C ALA A 293 1.27 -11.16 11.92
N GLY A 294 1.02 -12.44 12.20
CA GLY A 294 -0.13 -13.15 11.64
C GLY A 294 -0.28 -14.53 12.25
N TYR A 295 -1.15 -15.31 11.63
CA TYR A 295 -1.40 -16.70 12.02
C TYR A 295 -0.84 -17.67 11.00
N THR A 296 -0.52 -18.88 11.45
CA THR A 296 -0.30 -20.05 10.60
C THR A 296 -0.90 -21.28 11.27
N GLU A 297 -1.14 -22.34 10.51
CA GLU A 297 -1.55 -23.62 11.06
C GLU A 297 -0.37 -24.31 11.75
N ASP A 298 -0.56 -24.85 12.96
CA ASP A 298 0.51 -25.50 13.74
C ASP A 298 1.20 -26.64 12.96
N SER A 299 0.43 -27.43 12.24
CA SER A 299 0.96 -28.50 11.39
C SER A 299 1.78 -28.02 10.18
N ALA A 300 1.64 -26.76 9.81
CA ALA A 300 2.34 -26.13 8.69
C ALA A 300 3.45 -25.15 9.13
N LYS A 301 3.68 -25.00 10.45
CA LYS A 301 4.72 -24.13 10.96
C LYS A 301 6.11 -24.60 10.53
N ARG A 302 6.98 -23.63 10.30
CA ARG A 302 8.39 -23.87 9.93
C ARG A 302 9.30 -23.07 10.82
N GLU A 303 10.12 -23.77 11.56
CA GLU A 303 11.15 -23.17 12.39
C GLU A 303 12.21 -22.47 11.55
N THR A 304 12.73 -21.39 12.08
CA THR A 304 13.85 -20.67 11.50
C THR A 304 15.11 -21.51 11.62
N SER A 305 15.59 -22.05 10.51
CA SER A 305 16.75 -22.96 10.44
C SER A 305 18.05 -22.24 10.09
N LEU A 306 17.97 -20.97 9.68
CA LEU A 306 19.12 -20.15 9.32
C LEU A 306 19.51 -19.21 10.47
N PRO A 307 20.79 -18.81 10.57
CA PRO A 307 21.17 -17.75 11.49
C PRO A 307 20.33 -16.49 11.25
N LEU A 308 19.82 -15.91 12.32
CA LEU A 308 19.06 -14.67 12.23
C LEU A 308 19.96 -13.53 11.75
N LEU A 309 19.38 -12.66 10.95
CA LEU A 309 20.08 -11.47 10.48
C LEU A 309 20.36 -10.52 11.65
N PRO A 310 21.43 -9.71 11.58
CA PRO A 310 21.65 -8.67 12.56
C PRO A 310 20.42 -7.77 12.70
N GLY A 311 20.01 -7.46 13.93
CA GLY A 311 18.85 -6.63 14.23
C GLY A 311 17.51 -7.36 14.27
N THR A 312 17.44 -8.66 13.95
CA THR A 312 16.22 -9.46 14.19
C THR A 312 16.09 -9.85 15.67
N ILE A 313 14.86 -9.96 16.14
CA ILE A 313 14.54 -10.38 17.52
C ILE A 313 14.28 -11.89 17.51
N ALA A 314 15.20 -12.65 18.07
CA ALA A 314 15.22 -14.11 17.97
C ALA A 314 13.92 -14.78 18.45
N GLU A 315 13.35 -14.31 19.57
CA GLU A 315 12.15 -14.87 20.18
C GLU A 315 10.92 -14.72 19.28
N PHE A 316 10.89 -13.67 18.46
CA PHE A 316 9.77 -13.38 17.58
C PHE A 316 9.94 -13.93 16.17
N ASN A 317 11.17 -14.23 15.75
CA ASN A 317 11.44 -14.79 14.44
C ASN A 317 11.50 -16.33 14.42
N GLN A 318 11.05 -16.99 15.48
CA GLN A 318 11.19 -18.45 15.64
C GLN A 318 10.53 -19.24 14.50
N PHE A 319 9.38 -18.78 14.00
CA PHE A 319 8.61 -19.45 12.96
C PHE A 319 8.45 -18.60 11.70
N GLU A 320 9.31 -17.63 11.46
CA GLU A 320 9.20 -16.66 10.37
C GLU A 320 9.24 -17.29 8.96
N PHE A 321 9.67 -18.55 8.84
CA PHE A 321 9.62 -19.29 7.57
C PHE A 321 8.26 -19.91 7.29
N SER A 322 7.31 -19.81 8.21
CA SER A 322 5.90 -20.15 8.00
C SER A 322 5.21 -19.15 7.07
N ARG A 323 4.06 -19.54 6.53
CA ARG A 323 3.24 -18.68 5.67
C ARG A 323 2.05 -18.15 6.44
N PRO A 324 1.69 -16.86 6.26
CA PRO A 324 0.45 -16.30 6.83
C PRO A 324 -0.79 -17.04 6.33
N ALA A 325 -1.70 -17.37 7.24
CA ALA A 325 -2.97 -18.02 6.95
C ALA A 325 -4.15 -17.22 7.54
N VAL A 326 -5.33 -17.42 7.00
CA VAL A 326 -6.58 -16.93 7.60
C VAL A 326 -6.82 -17.69 8.89
N LYS A 327 -6.97 -17.00 10.02
CA LYS A 327 -7.09 -17.59 11.37
C LYS A 327 -8.22 -18.62 11.45
N ASP A 328 -9.40 -18.24 10.98
CA ASP A 328 -10.60 -19.07 11.06
C ASP A 328 -10.55 -20.31 10.15
N SER A 329 -9.59 -20.37 9.23
CA SER A 329 -9.34 -21.55 8.39
C SER A 329 -8.38 -22.56 9.02
N CYS A 330 -7.75 -22.20 10.14
CA CYS A 330 -6.83 -23.06 10.87
C CYS A 330 -7.56 -23.91 11.91
N GLU A 331 -7.18 -25.17 12.05
CA GLU A 331 -7.63 -26.04 13.13
C GLU A 331 -6.92 -25.65 14.45
N ASN A 332 -5.62 -25.36 14.37
CA ASN A 332 -4.78 -24.98 15.47
C ASN A 332 -3.94 -23.74 15.11
N PRO A 333 -4.54 -22.53 15.12
CA PRO A 333 -3.84 -21.32 14.73
C PRO A 333 -2.76 -20.97 15.77
N ILE A 334 -1.55 -20.75 15.31
CA ILE A 334 -0.45 -20.18 16.10
C ILE A 334 -0.06 -18.81 15.57
N LYS A 335 0.32 -17.91 16.47
CA LYS A 335 0.85 -16.60 16.11
C LYS A 335 2.28 -16.72 15.63
N VAL A 336 2.60 -15.99 14.56
CA VAL A 336 3.94 -15.91 13.98
C VAL A 336 4.31 -14.46 13.80
N PHE A 337 5.55 -14.13 14.16
CA PHE A 337 6.12 -12.80 14.03
C PHE A 337 7.37 -12.83 13.18
N SER A 338 7.63 -11.76 12.46
CA SER A 338 8.87 -11.52 11.74
C SER A 338 9.24 -10.05 11.86
N HIS A 339 10.46 -9.77 12.19
CA HIS A 339 11.03 -8.43 12.22
C HIS A 339 12.26 -8.38 11.33
N ILE A 340 12.42 -7.30 10.61
CA ILE A 340 13.63 -7.01 9.84
C ILE A 340 14.06 -5.57 10.05
N SER A 341 15.35 -5.38 10.32
CA SER A 341 15.94 -4.05 10.35
C SER A 341 15.86 -3.36 9.00
N PRO A 342 15.95 -2.01 8.93
CA PRO A 342 15.96 -1.28 7.68
C PRO A 342 17.02 -1.84 6.72
N TYR A 343 16.70 -1.77 5.44
CA TYR A 343 17.60 -2.29 4.41
C TYR A 343 18.95 -1.57 4.44
N MET A 344 20.03 -2.33 4.69
CA MET A 344 21.37 -1.78 4.93
C MET A 344 22.12 -1.38 3.64
N GLY A 345 21.67 -1.86 2.48
CA GLY A 345 22.17 -1.41 1.17
C GLY A 345 21.61 -0.06 0.73
N GLY A 346 21.17 0.75 1.69
CA GLY A 346 20.42 1.97 1.57
C GLY A 346 21.02 3.04 0.67
N PRO A 347 20.17 3.97 0.12
CA PRO A 347 20.72 5.12 -0.54
C PRO A 347 21.55 5.89 0.48
N GLU A 348 22.66 6.43 0.03
CA GLU A 348 23.44 7.37 0.83
C GLU A 348 22.58 8.53 1.35
N LYS A 349 21.43 8.81 0.69
CA LYS A 349 20.47 9.85 1.08
C LYS A 349 19.04 9.41 0.78
N ILE A 350 18.21 9.46 1.80
CA ILE A 350 16.75 9.44 1.67
C ILE A 350 16.33 10.72 0.95
N LYS A 351 15.59 10.60 -0.15
CA LYS A 351 15.11 11.74 -0.93
C LYS A 351 13.70 12.18 -0.52
N ASN A 352 12.86 11.21 -0.22
CA ASN A 352 11.48 11.45 0.21
C ASN A 352 11.03 10.31 1.10
N THR A 353 10.32 10.61 2.19
CA THR A 353 9.73 9.60 3.08
C THR A 353 8.29 9.25 2.72
N ASN A 354 7.65 10.05 1.85
CA ASN A 354 6.28 9.79 1.41
C ASN A 354 6.21 8.51 0.59
N GLY A 355 5.20 7.70 0.84
CA GLY A 355 4.92 6.50 0.07
C GLY A 355 5.79 5.28 0.42
N ALA A 356 6.67 5.35 1.41
CA ALA A 356 7.46 4.19 1.85
C ALA A 356 6.57 3.06 2.38
N GLY A 357 5.54 3.40 3.15
CA GLY A 357 4.49 2.47 3.60
C GLY A 357 3.68 1.91 2.43
N ASP A 358 3.31 2.76 1.46
CA ASP A 358 2.60 2.36 0.24
C ASP A 358 3.45 1.35 -0.58
N GLY A 359 4.77 1.58 -0.62
CA GLY A 359 5.73 0.67 -1.22
C GLY A 359 5.79 -0.68 -0.51
N ALA A 360 5.87 -0.69 0.83
CA ALA A 360 5.84 -1.93 1.62
C ALA A 360 4.55 -2.72 1.38
N LEU A 361 3.42 -2.03 1.41
CA LEU A 361 2.11 -2.64 1.17
C LEU A 361 2.00 -3.20 -0.25
N SER A 362 2.51 -2.50 -1.26
CA SER A 362 2.50 -2.98 -2.65
C SER A 362 3.26 -4.31 -2.82
N ALA A 363 4.33 -4.52 -2.07
CA ALA A 363 5.07 -5.78 -2.06
C ALA A 363 4.27 -6.92 -1.42
N LEU A 364 3.60 -6.67 -0.29
CA LEU A 364 2.69 -7.65 0.32
C LEU A 364 1.56 -8.02 -0.63
N LEU A 365 0.92 -7.05 -1.27
CA LEU A 365 -0.14 -7.28 -2.24
C LEU A 365 0.34 -8.09 -3.45
N HIS A 366 1.57 -7.88 -3.90
CA HIS A 366 2.17 -8.67 -4.97
C HIS A 366 2.30 -10.14 -4.56
N ASP A 367 2.71 -10.41 -3.33
CA ASP A 367 2.82 -11.77 -2.82
C ASP A 367 1.44 -12.44 -2.63
N MET A 368 0.45 -11.69 -2.16
CA MET A 368 -0.94 -12.14 -2.07
C MET A 368 -1.51 -12.49 -3.46
N ALA A 369 -1.26 -11.63 -4.46
CA ALA A 369 -1.67 -11.88 -5.84
C ALA A 369 -0.98 -13.12 -6.44
N ALA A 370 0.31 -13.30 -6.14
CA ALA A 370 1.06 -14.49 -6.52
C ALA A 370 0.45 -15.77 -5.93
N ASN A 371 0.03 -15.72 -4.66
CA ASN A 371 -0.64 -16.84 -4.03
C ASN A 371 -1.99 -17.19 -4.70
N HIS A 372 -2.80 -16.15 -4.95
CA HIS A 372 -4.11 -16.33 -5.61
C HIS A 372 -3.94 -16.87 -7.04
N TYR A 373 -3.00 -16.30 -7.81
CA TYR A 373 -2.66 -16.76 -9.15
C TYR A 373 -2.22 -18.24 -9.15
N HIS A 374 -1.30 -18.61 -8.25
CA HIS A 374 -0.81 -19.98 -8.16
C HIS A 374 -1.91 -20.96 -7.74
N ARG A 375 -2.78 -20.57 -6.82
CA ARG A 375 -3.94 -21.37 -6.40
C ARG A 375 -4.89 -21.64 -7.57
N ASN A 376 -5.17 -20.63 -8.39
CA ASN A 376 -6.07 -20.77 -9.54
C ASN A 376 -5.49 -21.66 -10.67
N ASN A 377 -4.18 -21.61 -10.86
CA ASN A 377 -3.53 -22.31 -11.96
C ASN A 377 -2.98 -23.69 -11.57
N VAL A 378 -2.63 -23.89 -10.29
CA VAL A 378 -2.09 -25.16 -9.77
C VAL A 378 -2.81 -25.54 -8.45
N PRO A 379 -4.14 -25.74 -8.48
CA PRO A 379 -4.93 -25.91 -7.24
C PRO A 379 -4.53 -27.13 -6.42
N ASN A 380 -3.99 -28.18 -7.06
CA ASN A 380 -3.58 -29.42 -6.40
C ASN A 380 -2.15 -29.37 -5.82
N SER A 381 -1.51 -28.22 -5.85
CA SER A 381 -0.19 -28.04 -5.23
C SER A 381 -0.27 -28.22 -3.72
N SER A 382 0.73 -28.85 -3.12
CA SER A 382 0.87 -28.95 -1.66
C SER A 382 0.95 -27.56 -0.97
N LYS A 383 1.25 -26.50 -1.73
CA LYS A 383 1.21 -25.12 -1.25
C LYS A 383 -0.20 -24.62 -0.89
N HIS A 384 -1.25 -25.33 -1.31
CA HIS A 384 -2.65 -24.91 -1.13
C HIS A 384 -3.46 -25.82 -0.19
N GLN A 385 -2.77 -26.63 0.62
CA GLN A 385 -3.39 -27.48 1.63
C GLN A 385 -4.13 -26.69 2.72
N HIS A 386 -3.68 -25.43 2.96
CA HIS A 386 -4.29 -24.50 3.90
C HIS A 386 -4.64 -23.18 3.20
N SER A 387 -5.50 -22.39 3.83
CA SER A 387 -5.91 -21.07 3.31
C SER A 387 -4.86 -19.99 3.61
N PHE A 388 -3.70 -20.14 3.01
CA PHE A 388 -2.64 -19.13 3.13
C PHE A 388 -2.99 -17.83 2.39
N LEU A 389 -2.65 -16.69 2.99
CA LEU A 389 -2.82 -15.35 2.43
C LEU A 389 -1.70 -14.99 1.44
N THR A 390 -0.49 -15.49 1.67
CA THR A 390 0.69 -15.15 0.88
C THR A 390 1.29 -16.38 0.19
N TYR A 391 2.00 -16.16 -0.90
CA TYR A 391 2.75 -17.22 -1.59
C TYR A 391 4.01 -17.60 -0.84
N SER A 392 4.65 -16.62 -0.21
CA SER A 392 5.91 -16.73 0.48
C SER A 392 5.74 -16.71 2.00
N SER A 393 6.83 -16.96 2.71
CA SER A 393 6.88 -16.92 4.17
C SER A 393 6.87 -15.48 4.71
N PHE A 394 6.57 -15.32 6.00
CA PHE A 394 6.68 -14.04 6.71
C PHE A 394 8.02 -13.37 6.45
N SER A 395 9.12 -14.10 6.63
CA SER A 395 10.48 -13.60 6.42
C SER A 395 10.71 -13.07 5.00
N GLN A 396 10.25 -13.81 3.99
CA GLN A 396 10.43 -13.39 2.60
C GLN A 396 9.60 -12.17 2.25
N VAL A 397 8.35 -12.09 2.72
CA VAL A 397 7.49 -10.94 2.51
C VAL A 397 8.05 -9.71 3.23
N CYS A 398 8.53 -9.85 4.48
CA CYS A 398 9.19 -8.76 5.20
C CYS A 398 10.39 -8.21 4.43
N LYS A 399 11.27 -9.08 3.93
CA LYS A 399 12.44 -8.68 3.13
C LYS A 399 12.05 -7.96 1.86
N TYR A 400 11.02 -8.46 1.18
CA TYR A 400 10.50 -7.84 -0.04
C TYR A 400 9.89 -6.48 0.22
N SER A 401 9.00 -6.36 1.22
CA SER A 401 8.37 -5.10 1.63
C SER A 401 9.42 -4.06 2.05
N ASN A 402 10.40 -4.46 2.85
CA ASN A 402 11.50 -3.61 3.29
C ASN A 402 12.33 -3.07 2.11
N ARG A 403 12.62 -3.91 1.13
CA ARG A 403 13.35 -3.48 -0.07
C ARG A 403 12.54 -2.54 -0.95
N VAL A 404 11.25 -2.77 -1.12
CA VAL A 404 10.40 -1.87 -1.92
C VAL A 404 10.26 -0.51 -1.24
N SER A 405 10.03 -0.48 0.08
CA SER A 405 10.05 0.77 0.85
C SER A 405 11.31 1.57 0.60
N PHE A 406 12.45 0.89 0.65
CA PHE A 406 13.75 1.48 0.40
C PHE A 406 13.88 2.10 -1.00
N GLU A 407 13.44 1.41 -2.05
CA GLU A 407 13.48 1.95 -3.42
C GLU A 407 12.57 3.18 -3.57
N VAL A 408 11.47 3.25 -2.82
CA VAL A 408 10.62 4.45 -2.75
C VAL A 408 11.36 5.59 -2.05
N LEU A 409 11.97 5.35 -0.88
CA LEU A 409 12.78 6.34 -0.16
C LEU A 409 13.94 6.91 -1.01
N ALA A 410 14.46 6.13 -1.95
CA ALA A 410 15.58 6.49 -2.81
C ALA A 410 15.22 7.46 -3.96
N GLN A 411 13.95 7.78 -4.16
CA GLN A 411 13.49 8.66 -5.24
C GLN A 411 12.61 9.79 -4.72
N HIS A 412 12.33 10.78 -5.55
CA HIS A 412 11.52 11.95 -5.16
C HIS A 412 10.03 11.66 -5.16
N SER A 413 9.57 10.78 -6.06
CA SER A 413 8.16 10.40 -6.18
C SER A 413 7.83 9.24 -5.23
N PRO A 414 6.63 9.21 -4.61
CA PRO A 414 6.13 8.05 -3.88
C PRO A 414 5.80 6.87 -4.81
N ARG A 415 5.77 7.09 -6.12
CA ARG A 415 5.49 6.10 -7.16
C ARG A 415 6.77 5.62 -7.83
N LEU A 416 6.97 4.31 -7.84
CA LEU A 416 8.14 3.69 -8.48
C LEU A 416 8.16 4.00 -9.97
N SER A 417 9.29 4.51 -10.47
CA SER A 417 9.49 4.76 -11.90
C SER A 417 9.78 3.49 -12.71
N ARG A 418 10.18 2.41 -12.02
CA ARG A 418 10.57 1.12 -12.60
C ARG A 418 10.52 0.03 -11.53
N GLY A 419 10.52 -1.24 -11.95
CA GLY A 419 10.70 -2.40 -11.07
C GLY A 419 12.03 -2.34 -10.30
N LEU A 420 12.16 -3.21 -9.32
CA LEU A 420 13.35 -3.26 -8.47
C LEU A 420 14.62 -3.41 -9.33
N PRO A 421 15.64 -2.57 -9.12
CA PRO A 421 16.91 -2.70 -9.82
C PRO A 421 17.64 -3.98 -9.37
N GLU A 422 18.33 -4.63 -10.29
CA GLU A 422 19.39 -5.56 -9.91
C GLU A 422 20.52 -4.72 -9.31
N ARG A 423 20.84 -4.96 -8.05
CA ARG A 423 22.01 -4.39 -7.41
C ARG A 423 23.05 -5.47 -7.25
N GLU A 424 24.27 -5.20 -7.68
CA GLU A 424 25.38 -6.15 -7.55
C GLU A 424 25.75 -6.44 -6.10
N ASP A 425 25.58 -5.45 -5.24
CA ASP A 425 25.81 -5.48 -3.79
C ASP A 425 24.61 -5.98 -2.96
N SER A 426 23.45 -6.07 -3.53
CA SER A 426 22.26 -6.72 -3.00
C SER A 426 22.25 -8.21 -3.25
N LEU A 427 23.25 -8.63 -3.65
CA LEU A 427 23.60 -9.98 -3.87
C LEU A 427 23.91 -10.67 -2.53
N GLU A 428 23.00 -10.53 -1.61
CA GLU A 428 22.43 -11.29 -1.65
C GLU A 428 22.43 -12.67 -1.72
N GLU A 429 23.27 -13.22 -2.36
CA GLU A 429 23.96 -14.42 -1.94
C GLU A 429 24.02 -14.46 -0.43
N ALA A 430 24.34 -13.34 0.21
CA ALA A 430 24.29 -13.20 1.65
C ALA A 430 22.93 -13.49 2.30
N TYR A 431 21.84 -13.28 1.62
CA TYR A 431 20.49 -13.50 2.16
C TYR A 431 19.88 -14.86 1.79
N TRP A 432 20.37 -15.47 0.71
CA TRP A 432 19.78 -16.68 0.13
C TRP A 432 20.60 -17.94 0.35
N GLU A 433 21.90 -17.80 0.58
CA GLU A 433 22.85 -18.90 0.74
C GLU A 433 23.33 -19.08 2.18
N ARG A 434 22.77 -18.34 3.14
CA ARG A 434 23.12 -18.51 4.56
C ARG A 434 22.05 -19.21 5.34
#